data_8496f397cf9e1c61203daef21275b45a
#
_entry.id   8496f397cf9e1c61203daef21275b45a
#
_cell.length_a   1.000
_cell.length_b   1.000
_cell.length_c   1.000
_cell.angle_alpha   90.00
_cell.angle_beta   90.00
_cell.angle_gamma   90.00
#
_symmetry.space_group_name_H-M   'P 1'
#
loop_
_entity.id
_entity.type
_entity.pdbx_description
1 polymer ?
#
loop_
_entity_poly.entity_id
_entity_poly.type
_entity_poly.pdbx_seq_one_letter_code
_entity_poly.pdbx_strand_id
1 'polypeptide(L)'
;MILSHCCRCRVTPNLPKTFVYLIAAISLPFVGGITVADAPKVIEELTGKVVAVTDGDTIKVLVNNATVKVRLEGIDAPEAMQSFGNQSKEALAKLVAGKTVTIRKTGTDKYQRTLGYVMVDGVDANARLVQDGWAWHYKKYNSEQRYADLEDAAQAAKKGLWADANPLQPWEFRARKSSPVQAVDGKTDGEFWLNTSSIVRHNRTCEYFKNTKSGRFCGANEGKPCGQCGG
;
A
#
# COMPACT_ATOMS: atom_id res chain seq x y z
N MET A 1 -10.36 -69.22 51.60
CA MET A 1 -9.26 -69.61 52.48
C MET A 1 -8.39 -68.41 52.68
N ILE A 2 -8.39 -67.92 53.89
CA ILE A 2 -7.37 -67.36 54.75
C ILE A 2 -6.99 -65.88 54.39
N LEU A 3 -7.59 -64.89 55.12
CA LEU A 3 -7.09 -64.26 56.35
C LEU A 3 -5.68 -63.69 56.17
N SER A 4 -5.30 -62.46 56.50
CA SER A 4 -5.69 -61.60 57.63
C SER A 4 -4.74 -60.40 57.73
N HIS A 5 -5.19 -59.40 58.49
CA HIS A 5 -4.46 -58.48 59.36
C HIS A 5 -3.73 -57.29 58.72
N CYS A 6 -4.26 -56.11 58.86
CA CYS A 6 -4.15 -55.22 60.02
C CYS A 6 -2.76 -54.63 60.22
N CYS A 7 -2.61 -53.36 59.92
CA CYS A 7 -1.84 -52.48 60.79
C CYS A 7 -2.27 -51.01 60.65
N ARG A 8 -2.98 -50.51 61.65
CA ARG A 8 -3.28 -49.10 61.92
C ARG A 8 -1.98 -48.45 62.39
N CYS A 9 -1.44 -47.53 61.67
CA CYS A 9 -0.49 -46.57 62.24
C CYS A 9 -1.13 -45.18 62.21
N ARG A 10 -1.53 -44.72 63.39
CA ARG A 10 -1.81 -43.28 63.64
C ARG A 10 -0.51 -42.56 63.58
N VAL A 11 -0.43 -41.53 62.75
CA VAL A 11 0.60 -40.49 62.83
C VAL A 11 -0.10 -39.16 62.97
N THR A 12 0.18 -38.52 64.09
CA THR A 12 -0.27 -37.20 64.52
C THR A 12 0.22 -36.10 63.59
N PRO A 13 -0.56 -35.05 63.33
CA PRO A 13 -0.06 -33.92 62.55
C PRO A 13 0.80 -33.01 63.41
N ASN A 14 2.08 -32.95 63.13
CA ASN A 14 2.97 -31.91 63.63
C ASN A 14 2.90 -30.72 62.70
N LEU A 15 2.32 -29.63 63.17
CA LEU A 15 2.42 -28.32 62.50
C LEU A 15 3.78 -27.71 62.80
N PRO A 16 4.51 -27.25 61.79
CA PRO A 16 5.57 -26.29 62.00
C PRO A 16 5.24 -24.91 61.48
N LYS A 17 5.26 -23.97 62.39
CA LYS A 17 5.80 -22.63 62.32
C LYS A 17 5.44 -21.77 61.10
N THR A 18 4.61 -20.81 61.40
CA THR A 18 4.40 -19.52 60.73
C THR A 18 5.60 -19.04 59.91
N PHE A 19 5.52 -19.18 58.61
CA PHE A 19 6.34 -18.40 57.69
C PHE A 19 5.57 -17.11 57.32
N VAL A 20 6.01 -16.03 57.94
CA VAL A 20 5.61 -14.67 57.59
C VAL A 20 6.24 -14.38 56.23
N TYR A 21 5.45 -14.49 55.13
CA TYR A 21 5.87 -13.98 53.86
C TYR A 21 5.80 -12.45 53.90
N LEU A 22 6.98 -11.85 53.95
CA LEU A 22 7.15 -10.42 53.71
C LEU A 22 6.84 -10.18 52.19
N ILE A 23 5.62 -9.72 51.92
CA ILE A 23 5.25 -9.29 50.54
C ILE A 23 5.99 -7.98 50.30
N ALA A 24 7.15 -8.07 49.67
CA ALA A 24 7.81 -6.91 49.10
C ALA A 24 6.89 -6.40 47.95
N ALA A 25 6.26 -5.26 48.20
CA ALA A 25 5.54 -4.53 47.17
C ALA A 25 6.55 -4.07 46.11
N ILE A 26 6.68 -4.86 45.01
CA ILE A 26 7.40 -4.45 43.82
C ILE A 26 6.50 -3.41 43.19
N SER A 27 6.78 -2.13 43.39
CA SER A 27 6.23 -1.05 42.59
C SER A 27 6.75 -1.20 41.16
N LEU A 28 5.93 -1.79 40.30
CA LEU A 28 6.18 -1.77 38.83
C LEU A 28 6.20 -0.31 38.37
N PRO A 29 7.23 0.12 37.66
CA PRO A 29 7.19 1.44 37.03
C PRO A 29 6.02 1.49 36.09
N PHE A 30 5.20 2.52 36.21
CA PHE A 30 4.13 2.87 35.27
C PHE A 30 4.79 3.06 33.92
N VAL A 31 4.70 2.03 33.08
CA VAL A 31 5.11 2.10 31.67
C VAL A 31 4.24 3.14 31.02
N GLY A 32 4.87 4.25 30.64
CA GLY A 32 4.23 5.39 30.01
C GLY A 32 3.24 4.95 28.94
N GLY A 33 2.05 5.53 28.97
CA GLY A 33 0.98 5.22 28.03
C GLY A 33 1.50 5.30 26.60
N ILE A 34 1.41 4.18 25.90
CA ILE A 34 1.54 4.14 24.44
C ILE A 34 0.35 4.97 23.94
N THR A 35 0.62 6.17 23.46
CA THR A 35 -0.37 6.95 22.71
C THR A 35 -0.71 6.12 21.49
N VAL A 36 -1.88 5.49 21.51
CA VAL A 36 -2.43 4.84 20.32
C VAL A 36 -2.58 5.96 19.30
N ALA A 37 -1.75 5.93 18.27
CA ALA A 37 -1.89 6.82 17.13
C ALA A 37 -3.35 6.72 16.65
N ASP A 38 -3.97 7.88 16.43
CA ASP A 38 -5.39 8.02 16.13
C ASP A 38 -5.78 7.08 14.97
N ALA A 39 -6.51 6.01 15.30
CA ALA A 39 -7.00 5.09 14.28
C ALA A 39 -7.94 5.84 13.33
N PRO A 40 -7.90 5.59 12.03
CA PRO A 40 -8.71 6.32 11.06
C PRO A 40 -10.20 6.20 11.42
N LYS A 41 -10.91 7.33 11.43
CA LYS A 41 -12.33 7.38 11.75
C LYS A 41 -13.14 6.67 10.67
N VAL A 42 -13.51 5.43 10.91
CA VAL A 42 -14.43 4.68 10.06
C VAL A 42 -15.85 5.21 10.26
N ILE A 43 -16.51 5.63 9.19
CA ILE A 43 -17.88 6.17 9.22
C ILE A 43 -18.92 5.11 8.85
N GLU A 44 -18.54 4.10 8.08
CA GLU A 44 -19.43 3.05 7.58
C GLU A 44 -18.62 1.82 7.15
N GLU A 45 -19.16 0.62 7.30
CA GLU A 45 -18.61 -0.60 6.72
C GLU A 45 -19.54 -1.11 5.60
N LEU A 46 -18.97 -1.34 4.41
CA LEU A 46 -19.66 -1.86 3.24
C LEU A 46 -19.07 -3.22 2.88
N THR A 47 -19.93 -4.21 2.64
CA THR A 47 -19.47 -5.54 2.18
C THR A 47 -19.98 -5.79 0.77
N GLY A 48 -19.09 -6.28 -0.11
CA GLY A 48 -19.47 -6.58 -1.49
C GLY A 48 -18.41 -7.35 -2.26
N LYS A 49 -18.78 -7.80 -3.46
CA LYS A 49 -17.89 -8.55 -4.34
C LYS A 49 -17.09 -7.61 -5.25
N VAL A 50 -15.79 -7.77 -5.32
CA VAL A 50 -14.95 -7.02 -6.27
C VAL A 50 -15.25 -7.49 -7.69
N VAL A 51 -15.72 -6.57 -8.53
CA VAL A 51 -16.09 -6.82 -9.93
C VAL A 51 -15.05 -6.30 -10.93
N ALA A 52 -14.21 -5.36 -10.52
CA ALA A 52 -13.09 -4.89 -11.35
C ALA A 52 -11.99 -4.26 -10.50
N VAL A 53 -10.75 -4.36 -10.98
CA VAL A 53 -9.60 -3.59 -10.50
C VAL A 53 -9.23 -2.59 -11.59
N THR A 54 -9.33 -1.30 -11.27
CA THR A 54 -9.10 -0.22 -12.25
C THR A 54 -7.61 0.05 -12.42
N ASP A 55 -6.92 0.25 -11.30
CA ASP A 55 -5.49 0.53 -11.18
C ASP A 55 -4.95 -0.03 -9.85
N GLY A 56 -3.73 0.33 -9.47
CA GLY A 56 -3.06 -0.23 -8.28
C GLY A 56 -3.67 0.17 -6.93
N ASP A 57 -4.65 1.08 -6.90
CA ASP A 57 -5.27 1.57 -5.66
C ASP A 57 -6.77 1.87 -5.80
N THR A 58 -7.38 1.43 -6.90
CA THR A 58 -8.80 1.69 -7.18
C THR A 58 -9.50 0.43 -7.66
N ILE A 59 -10.59 0.05 -6.99
CA ILE A 59 -11.42 -1.10 -7.33
C ILE A 59 -12.88 -0.69 -7.54
N LYS A 60 -13.64 -1.60 -8.18
CA LYS A 60 -15.10 -1.52 -8.25
C LYS A 60 -15.69 -2.70 -7.48
N VAL A 61 -16.59 -2.42 -6.56
CA VAL A 61 -17.22 -3.41 -5.68
C VAL A 61 -18.73 -3.36 -5.88
N LEU A 62 -19.34 -4.52 -6.06
CA LEU A 62 -20.80 -4.66 -6.12
C LEU A 62 -21.33 -4.78 -4.68
N VAL A 63 -22.02 -3.74 -4.22
CA VAL A 63 -22.65 -3.63 -2.90
C VAL A 63 -24.15 -3.43 -3.12
N ASN A 64 -24.99 -4.31 -2.59
CA ASN A 64 -26.47 -4.19 -2.70
C ASN A 64 -26.95 -3.92 -4.15
N ASN A 65 -26.42 -4.67 -5.12
CA ASN A 65 -26.70 -4.51 -6.57
C ASN A 65 -26.27 -3.16 -7.20
N ALA A 66 -25.53 -2.33 -6.48
CA ALA A 66 -24.94 -1.10 -7.00
C ALA A 66 -23.41 -1.21 -7.06
N THR A 67 -22.80 -0.71 -8.14
CA THR A 67 -21.34 -0.68 -8.25
C THR A 67 -20.79 0.57 -7.57
N VAL A 68 -19.98 0.35 -6.54
CA VAL A 68 -19.27 1.39 -5.79
C VAL A 68 -17.81 1.44 -6.25
N LYS A 69 -17.32 2.62 -6.62
CA LYS A 69 -15.90 2.84 -6.93
C LYS A 69 -15.16 3.20 -5.65
N VAL A 70 -14.20 2.37 -5.27
CA VAL A 70 -13.44 2.50 -4.01
C VAL A 70 -12.00 2.87 -4.32
N ARG A 71 -11.52 3.96 -3.73
CA ARG A 71 -10.11 4.36 -3.69
C ARG A 71 -9.53 3.93 -2.34
N LEU A 72 -8.51 3.10 -2.39
CA LEU A 72 -7.82 2.63 -1.19
C LEU A 72 -7.19 3.82 -0.45
N GLU A 73 -7.55 3.97 0.81
CA GLU A 73 -7.12 5.07 1.68
C GLU A 73 -5.66 4.93 2.10
N GLY A 74 -4.97 6.05 2.27
CA GLY A 74 -3.61 6.09 2.85
C GLY A 74 -2.49 5.65 1.95
N ILE A 75 -2.79 5.20 0.72
CA ILE A 75 -1.78 4.76 -0.25
C ILE A 75 -1.92 5.49 -1.59
N ASP A 76 -0.84 5.50 -2.37
CA ASP A 76 -0.85 6.00 -3.74
C ASP A 76 -0.02 5.04 -4.61
N ALA A 77 -0.67 4.43 -5.60
CA ALA A 77 -0.04 3.47 -6.48
C ALA A 77 0.46 4.13 -7.77
N PRO A 78 1.51 3.57 -8.41
CA PRO A 78 1.94 4.03 -9.71
C PRO A 78 0.79 4.04 -10.72
N GLU A 79 0.69 5.11 -11.48
CA GLU A 79 -0.30 5.29 -12.55
C GLU A 79 -0.10 4.22 -13.67
N ALA A 80 -1.16 3.88 -14.40
CA ALA A 80 -1.11 2.86 -15.45
C ALA A 80 0.01 3.08 -16.49
N MET A 81 0.33 4.35 -16.79
CA MET A 81 1.39 4.74 -17.74
C MET A 81 2.76 4.93 -17.06
N GLN A 82 2.84 4.79 -15.76
CA GLN A 82 4.06 4.91 -14.98
C GLN A 82 4.76 3.56 -14.87
N SER A 83 6.08 3.56 -14.67
CA SER A 83 6.82 2.34 -14.31
C SER A 83 6.14 1.66 -13.12
N PHE A 84 6.04 0.35 -13.14
CA PHE A 84 5.37 -0.48 -12.14
C PHE A 84 3.83 -0.30 -12.04
N GLY A 85 3.17 0.53 -12.85
CA GLY A 85 1.72 0.72 -12.78
C GLY A 85 0.93 -0.56 -13.04
N ASN A 86 1.32 -1.35 -14.06
CA ASN A 86 0.69 -2.63 -14.35
C ASN A 86 0.94 -3.66 -13.24
N GLN A 87 2.16 -3.74 -12.72
CA GLN A 87 2.54 -4.66 -11.65
C GLN A 87 1.78 -4.35 -10.35
N SER A 88 1.63 -3.06 -10.01
CA SER A 88 0.83 -2.62 -8.86
C SER A 88 -0.65 -3.04 -9.02
N LYS A 89 -1.23 -2.80 -10.21
CA LYS A 89 -2.60 -3.25 -10.52
C LYS A 89 -2.75 -4.76 -10.41
N GLU A 90 -1.80 -5.54 -10.92
CA GLU A 90 -1.79 -7.00 -10.82
C GLU A 90 -1.66 -7.47 -9.37
N ALA A 91 -0.83 -6.79 -8.57
CA ALA A 91 -0.68 -7.10 -7.15
C ALA A 91 -1.99 -6.90 -6.40
N LEU A 92 -2.68 -5.77 -6.60
CA LEU A 92 -4.01 -5.56 -6.04
C LEU A 92 -5.01 -6.60 -6.55
N ALA A 93 -5.01 -6.92 -7.85
CA ALA A 93 -5.91 -7.92 -8.42
C ALA A 93 -5.72 -9.31 -7.79
N LYS A 94 -4.48 -9.74 -7.56
CA LYS A 94 -4.19 -11.01 -6.86
C LYS A 94 -4.76 -11.05 -5.45
N LEU A 95 -4.81 -9.92 -4.77
CA LEU A 95 -5.38 -9.84 -3.42
C LEU A 95 -6.90 -9.91 -3.41
N VAL A 96 -7.58 -9.17 -4.31
CA VAL A 96 -9.00 -8.86 -4.15
C VAL A 96 -9.90 -9.29 -5.32
N ALA A 97 -9.38 -9.61 -6.52
CA ALA A 97 -10.23 -9.85 -7.70
C ALA A 97 -11.21 -11.01 -7.49
N GLY A 98 -12.49 -10.73 -7.74
CA GLY A 98 -13.57 -11.71 -7.62
C GLY A 98 -13.94 -12.11 -6.19
N LYS A 99 -13.21 -11.60 -5.18
CA LYS A 99 -13.47 -11.90 -3.76
C LYS A 99 -14.53 -10.97 -3.17
N THR A 100 -15.11 -11.38 -2.06
CA THR A 100 -15.91 -10.52 -1.19
C THR A 100 -14.95 -9.77 -0.25
N VAL A 101 -15.12 -8.46 -0.17
CA VAL A 101 -14.31 -7.57 0.67
C VAL A 101 -15.20 -6.77 1.60
N THR A 102 -14.65 -6.37 2.75
CA THR A 102 -15.25 -5.38 3.64
C THR A 102 -14.48 -4.06 3.47
N ILE A 103 -15.20 -3.00 3.14
CA ILE A 103 -14.65 -1.65 2.97
C ILE A 103 -14.96 -0.87 4.25
N ARG A 104 -13.94 -0.50 5.00
CA ARG A 104 -14.03 0.44 6.12
C ARG A 104 -13.96 1.85 5.56
N LYS A 105 -15.12 2.42 5.27
CA LYS A 105 -15.25 3.72 4.64
C LYS A 105 -14.86 4.82 5.60
N THR A 106 -14.01 5.72 5.15
CA THR A 106 -13.54 6.91 5.89
C THR A 106 -14.09 8.20 5.31
N GLY A 107 -14.55 8.18 4.04
CA GLY A 107 -15.07 9.36 3.38
C GLY A 107 -15.45 9.13 1.93
N THR A 108 -15.59 10.24 1.22
CA THR A 108 -15.80 10.28 -0.23
C THR A 108 -14.95 11.42 -0.79
N ASP A 109 -14.27 11.17 -1.90
CA ASP A 109 -13.44 12.20 -2.52
C ASP A 109 -14.24 13.12 -3.48
N LYS A 110 -13.57 14.13 -4.01
CA LYS A 110 -14.16 15.09 -4.97
C LYS A 110 -14.63 14.44 -6.30
N TYR A 111 -14.21 13.23 -6.58
CA TYR A 111 -14.59 12.46 -7.76
C TYR A 111 -15.68 11.43 -7.45
N GLN A 112 -16.34 11.54 -6.30
CA GLN A 112 -17.39 10.64 -5.82
C GLN A 112 -16.91 9.18 -5.64
N ARG A 113 -15.61 8.96 -5.39
CA ARG A 113 -15.11 7.65 -5.02
C ARG A 113 -15.21 7.48 -3.50
N THR A 114 -15.63 6.31 -3.06
CA THR A 114 -15.56 5.93 -1.65
C THR A 114 -14.10 5.79 -1.25
N LEU A 115 -13.66 6.52 -0.23
CA LEU A 115 -12.36 6.34 0.41
C LEU A 115 -12.49 5.29 1.50
N GLY A 116 -11.52 4.37 1.61
CA GLY A 116 -11.57 3.38 2.68
C GLY A 116 -10.45 2.36 2.67
N TYR A 117 -10.40 1.61 3.78
CA TYR A 117 -9.52 0.46 3.94
C TYR A 117 -10.26 -0.79 3.48
N VAL A 118 -9.61 -1.58 2.63
CA VAL A 118 -10.20 -2.78 2.03
C VAL A 118 -9.69 -4.02 2.75
N MET A 119 -10.58 -4.68 3.47
CA MET A 119 -10.28 -5.93 4.18
C MET A 119 -10.71 -7.13 3.33
N VAL A 120 -9.82 -8.07 3.12
CA VAL A 120 -10.05 -9.31 2.38
C VAL A 120 -9.42 -10.48 3.11
N ASP A 121 -10.20 -11.52 3.41
CA ASP A 121 -9.73 -12.71 4.15
C ASP A 121 -8.98 -12.35 5.46
N GLY A 122 -9.42 -11.31 6.16
CA GLY A 122 -8.79 -10.79 7.38
C GLY A 122 -7.53 -9.94 7.15
N VAL A 123 -7.11 -9.73 5.90
CA VAL A 123 -5.92 -8.96 5.52
C VAL A 123 -6.33 -7.55 5.09
N ASP A 124 -5.62 -6.55 5.57
CA ASP A 124 -5.68 -5.17 5.09
C ASP A 124 -4.93 -5.08 3.74
N ALA A 125 -5.68 -4.98 2.63
CA ALA A 125 -5.12 -4.93 1.29
C ALA A 125 -4.30 -3.66 1.05
N ASN A 126 -4.69 -2.53 1.67
CA ASN A 126 -3.96 -1.26 1.56
C ASN A 126 -2.55 -1.41 2.16
N ALA A 127 -2.48 -1.87 3.40
CA ALA A 127 -1.21 -2.10 4.10
C ALA A 127 -0.35 -3.17 3.39
N ARG A 128 -0.99 -4.21 2.85
CA ARG A 128 -0.30 -5.28 2.13
C ARG A 128 0.40 -4.77 0.87
N LEU A 129 -0.22 -3.88 0.11
CA LEU A 129 0.39 -3.28 -1.08
C LEU A 129 1.63 -2.46 -0.73
N VAL A 130 1.61 -1.71 0.38
CA VAL A 130 2.79 -0.97 0.87
C VAL A 130 3.88 -1.95 1.32
N GLN A 131 3.53 -2.96 2.11
CA GLN A 131 4.44 -3.99 2.61
C GLN A 131 5.18 -4.75 1.50
N ASP A 132 4.48 -5.01 0.38
CA ASP A 132 5.03 -5.71 -0.78
C ASP A 132 5.69 -4.76 -1.79
N GLY A 133 5.70 -3.45 -1.51
CA GLY A 133 6.33 -2.43 -2.34
C GLY A 133 5.59 -2.14 -3.64
N TRP A 134 4.25 -2.28 -3.68
CA TRP A 134 3.44 -2.00 -4.86
C TRP A 134 2.67 -0.69 -4.79
N ALA A 135 2.70 -0.01 -3.63
CA ALA A 135 2.14 1.32 -3.43
C ALA A 135 3.02 2.12 -2.45
N TRP A 136 2.98 3.43 -2.59
CA TRP A 136 3.58 4.39 -1.67
C TRP A 136 2.64 4.62 -0.48
N HIS A 137 3.19 4.83 0.72
CA HIS A 137 2.45 5.46 1.82
C HIS A 137 2.18 6.93 1.47
N TYR A 138 0.90 7.30 1.36
CA TYR A 138 0.52 8.66 0.99
C TYR A 138 0.45 9.57 2.23
N LYS A 139 1.60 9.95 2.75
CA LYS A 139 1.80 10.70 4.01
C LYS A 139 0.98 12.00 4.10
N LYS A 140 0.59 12.58 2.96
CA LYS A 140 -0.26 13.79 2.93
C LYS A 140 -1.67 13.54 3.48
N TYR A 141 -2.19 12.33 3.36
CA TYR A 141 -3.55 11.97 3.73
C TYR A 141 -3.63 10.86 4.79
N ASN A 142 -2.49 10.29 5.17
CA ASN A 142 -2.42 9.26 6.19
C ASN A 142 -1.18 9.46 7.06
N SER A 143 -1.37 9.58 8.37
CA SER A 143 -0.30 9.76 9.34
C SER A 143 -0.03 8.51 10.18
N GLU A 144 -0.64 7.36 9.84
CA GLU A 144 -0.44 6.13 10.57
C GLU A 144 1.01 5.64 10.48
N GLN A 145 1.70 5.57 11.62
CA GLN A 145 3.09 5.11 11.70
C GLN A 145 3.27 3.71 11.10
N ARG A 146 2.26 2.83 11.26
CA ARG A 146 2.25 1.49 10.68
C ARG A 146 2.55 1.49 9.18
N TYR A 147 1.97 2.42 8.41
CA TYR A 147 2.20 2.51 6.96
C TYR A 147 3.61 2.99 6.63
N ALA A 148 4.14 3.93 7.43
CA ALA A 148 5.52 4.39 7.29
C ALA A 148 6.51 3.24 7.55
N ASP A 149 6.31 2.47 8.61
CA ASP A 149 7.16 1.33 8.96
C ASP A 149 7.14 0.23 7.87
N LEU A 150 5.96 -0.02 7.28
CA LEU A 150 5.81 -0.97 6.16
C LEU A 150 6.53 -0.49 4.90
N GLU A 151 6.44 0.81 4.58
CA GLU A 151 7.15 1.42 3.45
C GLU A 151 8.66 1.32 3.66
N ASP A 152 9.18 1.72 4.83
CA ASP A 152 10.60 1.66 5.16
C ASP A 152 11.14 0.23 5.07
N ALA A 153 10.39 -0.76 5.57
CA ALA A 153 10.75 -2.16 5.45
C ALA A 153 10.77 -2.66 3.99
N ALA A 154 9.80 -2.23 3.16
CA ALA A 154 9.76 -2.57 1.75
C ALA A 154 10.93 -1.94 0.97
N GLN A 155 11.30 -0.69 1.30
CA GLN A 155 12.45 0.01 0.73
C GLN A 155 13.77 -0.69 1.08
N ALA A 156 13.98 -1.00 2.35
CA ALA A 156 15.18 -1.69 2.81
C ALA A 156 15.35 -3.06 2.14
N ALA A 157 14.23 -3.77 1.90
CA ALA A 157 14.21 -5.06 1.22
C ALA A 157 14.17 -4.97 -0.32
N LYS A 158 14.18 -3.75 -0.90
CA LYS A 158 14.09 -3.49 -2.35
C LYS A 158 12.93 -4.21 -3.03
N LYS A 159 11.78 -4.28 -2.36
CA LYS A 159 10.58 -4.96 -2.88
C LYS A 159 9.85 -4.13 -3.93
N GLY A 160 9.28 -4.78 -4.92
CA GLY A 160 8.39 -4.18 -5.91
C GLY A 160 9.02 -2.98 -6.60
N LEU A 161 8.39 -1.81 -6.49
CA LEU A 161 8.86 -0.55 -7.07
C LEU A 161 10.22 -0.09 -6.50
N TRP A 162 10.58 -0.53 -5.28
CA TRP A 162 11.84 -0.20 -4.62
C TRP A 162 13.06 -0.95 -5.17
N ALA A 163 12.85 -1.88 -6.13
CA ALA A 163 13.94 -2.45 -6.92
C ALA A 163 14.56 -1.42 -7.89
N ASP A 164 13.82 -0.37 -8.25
CA ASP A 164 14.35 0.77 -8.98
C ASP A 164 15.17 1.65 -8.03
N ALA A 165 16.29 2.16 -8.50
CA ALA A 165 17.16 3.04 -7.71
C ALA A 165 16.50 4.42 -7.43
N ASN A 166 15.60 4.87 -8.32
CA ASN A 166 14.91 6.16 -8.23
C ASN A 166 13.44 6.02 -8.63
N PRO A 167 12.62 5.32 -7.84
CA PRO A 167 11.22 5.14 -8.18
C PRO A 167 10.48 6.47 -8.13
N LEU A 168 9.81 6.84 -9.23
CA LEU A 168 9.09 8.09 -9.31
C LEU A 168 7.77 7.99 -8.55
N GLN A 169 7.50 8.98 -7.72
CA GLN A 169 6.27 9.06 -6.92
C GLN A 169 5.06 9.38 -7.82
N PRO A 170 3.88 8.75 -7.59
CA PRO A 170 2.71 8.97 -8.44
C PRO A 170 2.24 10.43 -8.49
N TRP A 171 2.29 11.14 -7.38
CA TRP A 171 1.92 12.57 -7.35
C TRP A 171 2.89 13.46 -8.13
N GLU A 172 4.18 13.13 -8.18
CA GLU A 172 5.13 13.84 -9.03
C GLU A 172 4.91 13.51 -10.51
N PHE A 173 4.62 12.25 -10.83
CA PHE A 173 4.26 11.85 -12.19
C PHE A 173 3.04 12.64 -12.70
N ARG A 174 1.98 12.76 -11.86
CA ARG A 174 0.80 13.57 -12.19
C ARG A 174 1.15 15.06 -12.33
N ALA A 175 1.98 15.61 -11.45
CA ALA A 175 2.42 17.00 -11.53
C ALA A 175 3.19 17.30 -12.82
N ARG A 176 4.10 16.41 -13.23
CA ARG A 176 4.81 16.53 -14.51
C ARG A 176 3.88 16.49 -15.72
N LYS A 177 2.82 15.67 -15.66
CA LYS A 177 1.82 15.55 -16.73
C LYS A 177 0.87 16.75 -16.78
N SER A 178 0.57 17.38 -15.64
CA SER A 178 -0.35 18.52 -15.53
C SER A 178 0.33 19.87 -15.65
N SER A 179 1.65 19.94 -15.48
CA SER A 179 2.38 21.17 -15.75
C SER A 179 2.23 21.48 -17.25
N PRO A 180 1.71 22.67 -17.63
CA PRO A 180 1.89 23.12 -19.00
C PRO A 180 3.39 23.06 -19.23
N VAL A 181 3.80 22.34 -20.29
CA VAL A 181 5.18 22.29 -20.71
C VAL A 181 5.62 23.75 -20.79
N GLN A 182 6.38 24.22 -19.77
CA GLN A 182 7.13 25.44 -19.98
C GLN A 182 7.96 25.09 -21.21
N ALA A 183 7.61 25.73 -22.32
CA ALA A 183 8.47 25.75 -23.48
C ALA A 183 9.82 26.23 -22.92
N VAL A 184 10.70 25.29 -22.64
CA VAL A 184 12.11 25.60 -22.44
C VAL A 184 12.46 26.24 -23.75
N ASP A 185 12.74 27.54 -23.71
CA ASP A 185 13.09 28.36 -24.85
C ASP A 185 14.03 27.53 -25.72
N GLY A 186 13.52 27.17 -26.91
CA GLY A 186 14.11 26.21 -27.77
C GLY A 186 15.51 26.62 -28.20
N LYS A 187 16.48 26.00 -27.63
CA LYS A 187 17.82 25.80 -28.20
C LYS A 187 18.57 24.69 -27.48
N THR A 188 17.92 23.55 -27.29
CA THR A 188 18.65 22.28 -27.26
C THR A 188 18.09 21.45 -28.40
N ASP A 189 18.86 21.29 -29.46
CA ASP A 189 18.65 20.26 -30.46
C ASP A 189 18.73 18.90 -29.75
N GLY A 190 17.62 18.52 -29.09
CA GLY A 190 17.50 17.26 -28.38
C GLY A 190 17.69 16.11 -29.35
N GLU A 191 18.38 15.11 -28.94
CA GLU A 191 18.70 13.93 -29.74
C GLU A 191 17.45 13.08 -30.02
N PHE A 192 16.42 13.23 -29.18
CA PHE A 192 15.19 12.48 -29.20
C PHE A 192 13.95 13.37 -29.20
N TRP A 193 12.85 12.84 -29.77
CA TRP A 193 11.52 13.44 -29.75
C TRP A 193 10.58 12.60 -28.88
N LEU A 194 10.04 13.17 -27.81
CA LEU A 194 9.05 12.54 -26.95
C LEU A 194 7.65 12.89 -27.44
N ASN A 195 6.87 11.88 -27.83
CA ASN A 195 5.43 12.02 -27.98
C ASN A 195 4.80 12.15 -26.60
N THR A 196 4.25 13.31 -26.26
CA THR A 196 3.71 13.61 -24.94
C THR A 196 2.38 12.91 -24.65
N SER A 197 1.71 12.39 -25.67
CA SER A 197 0.46 11.63 -25.51
C SER A 197 0.72 10.16 -25.18
N SER A 198 1.71 9.53 -25.81
CA SER A 198 2.05 8.12 -25.60
C SER A 198 3.24 7.88 -24.68
N ILE A 199 3.96 8.97 -24.33
CA ILE A 199 5.23 8.93 -23.56
C ILE A 199 6.29 8.05 -24.23
N VAL A 200 6.24 7.96 -25.56
CA VAL A 200 7.22 7.24 -26.37
C VAL A 200 8.21 8.23 -26.98
N ARG A 201 9.51 7.98 -26.79
CA ARG A 201 10.56 8.77 -27.42
C ARG A 201 11.00 8.12 -28.74
N HIS A 202 11.31 8.97 -29.69
CA HIS A 202 11.75 8.62 -31.03
C HIS A 202 13.10 9.25 -31.32
N ASN A 203 14.05 8.52 -31.90
CA ASN A 203 15.30 9.10 -32.37
C ASN A 203 15.11 9.80 -33.72
N ARG A 204 16.16 10.51 -34.21
CA ARG A 204 16.10 11.32 -35.44
C ARG A 204 15.83 10.52 -36.74
N THR A 205 16.03 9.21 -36.71
CA THR A 205 15.80 8.35 -37.87
C THR A 205 14.38 7.80 -37.95
N CYS A 206 13.58 8.04 -36.91
CA CYS A 206 12.21 7.52 -36.80
C CYS A 206 11.23 8.39 -37.60
N GLU A 207 10.31 7.78 -38.31
CA GLU A 207 9.23 8.46 -39.06
C GLU A 207 8.33 9.32 -38.14
N TYR A 208 8.24 8.96 -36.87
CA TYR A 208 7.47 9.70 -35.82
C TYR A 208 8.27 10.82 -35.17
N PHE A 209 9.56 11.02 -35.51
CA PHE A 209 10.37 12.11 -34.99
C PHE A 209 9.81 13.45 -35.46
N LYS A 210 9.39 14.32 -34.54
CA LYS A 210 8.68 15.59 -34.81
C LYS A 210 7.34 15.44 -35.56
N ASN A 211 6.89 14.23 -35.81
CA ASN A 211 5.68 13.95 -36.65
C ASN A 211 4.52 13.41 -35.80
N THR A 212 4.39 13.85 -34.57
CA THR A 212 3.28 13.50 -33.68
C THR A 212 2.45 14.74 -33.36
N LYS A 213 1.13 14.56 -33.11
CA LYS A 213 0.21 15.69 -32.80
C LYS A 213 0.66 16.53 -31.62
N SER A 214 1.39 15.93 -30.68
CA SER A 214 1.94 16.62 -29.51
C SER A 214 3.27 15.95 -29.14
N GLY A 215 4.29 16.76 -28.95
CA GLY A 215 5.61 16.26 -28.57
C GLY A 215 6.59 17.37 -28.32
N ARG A 216 7.73 17.01 -27.74
CA ARG A 216 8.85 17.91 -27.46
C ARG A 216 10.18 17.19 -27.60
N PHE A 217 11.25 17.94 -27.71
CA PHE A 217 12.59 17.38 -27.57
C PHE A 217 12.81 16.84 -26.16
N CYS A 218 13.55 15.77 -26.02
CA CYS A 218 13.85 15.13 -24.75
C CYS A 218 15.25 14.50 -24.75
N GLY A 219 15.72 14.14 -23.55
CA GLY A 219 16.94 13.36 -23.36
C GLY A 219 16.71 11.85 -23.52
N ALA A 220 17.80 11.08 -23.58
CA ALA A 220 17.79 9.63 -23.75
C ALA A 220 17.08 8.86 -22.62
N ASN A 221 16.90 9.48 -21.46
CA ASN A 221 16.31 8.84 -20.27
C ASN A 221 14.84 9.21 -20.05
N GLU A 222 14.21 9.94 -20.98
CA GLU A 222 12.81 10.33 -20.86
C GLU A 222 11.90 9.46 -21.72
N GLY A 223 10.81 8.97 -21.15
CA GLY A 223 9.81 8.14 -21.84
C GLY A 223 10.30 6.74 -22.19
N LYS A 224 9.42 5.97 -22.84
CA LYS A 224 9.75 4.62 -23.31
C LYS A 224 10.40 4.70 -24.70
N PRO A 225 11.41 3.87 -25.02
CA PRO A 225 11.95 3.80 -26.35
C PRO A 225 10.88 3.31 -27.34
N CYS A 226 10.86 3.89 -28.54
CA CYS A 226 10.01 3.43 -29.62
C CYS A 226 10.43 2.02 -30.07
N GLY A 227 9.48 1.10 -30.19
CA GLY A 227 9.76 -0.28 -30.59
C GLY A 227 10.34 -0.42 -32.01
N GLN A 228 10.19 0.60 -32.88
CA GLN A 228 10.73 0.60 -34.23
C GLN A 228 12.13 1.17 -34.32
N CYS A 229 12.43 2.23 -33.56
CA CYS A 229 13.70 2.95 -33.68
C CYS A 229 14.61 2.81 -32.47
N GLY A 230 14.17 2.13 -31.42
CA GLY A 230 14.93 2.00 -30.18
C GLY A 230 15.08 3.31 -29.39
N GLY A 231 14.40 4.38 -29.80
CA GLY A 231 14.28 5.74 -29.34
C GLY A 231 15.14 6.26 -28.25
#